data_845c8862ab1f039a6e054ac7493bb845
#
_entry.id   845c8862ab1f039a6e054ac7493bb845
#
_cell.length_a   1.000
_cell.length_b   1.000
_cell.length_c   1.000
_cell.angle_alpha   90.00
_cell.angle_beta   90.00
_cell.angle_gamma   90.00
#
_symmetry.space_group_name_H-M   'P 1'
#
loop_
_entity.id
_entity.type
_entity.pdbx_description
1 polymer ?
#
loop_
_entity_poly.entity_id
_entity_poly.type
_entity_poly.pdbx_seq_one_letter_code
_entity_poly.pdbx_strand_id
1 'polypeptide(L)'
;MVNIGLLGDISAGKTSILRLFVRYLKVGDIEQVKGGQKCTVVKTDFSGEATVPGGSKEDKLNQKETKTIHPNRVVFREDKSGRAHTIFAPGGDRKRAVVKMGIITISRIATQIVAVISLDRELERQFEFFNDVRFFPDKIYVCINKIDLVKADKEKKIEEVKKKIDTFFNQRKISVIDYFITCGETIKEFAEVEEYNNHVAEMILGITVSR
;
A
#
# COMPACT_ATOMS: atom_id res chain seq x y z
N MET A 1 -15.69 0.98 -12.74
CA MET A 1 -14.59 1.79 -12.16
C MET A 1 -14.40 1.35 -10.72
N VAL A 2 -13.16 1.08 -10.32
CA VAL A 2 -12.80 0.76 -8.93
C VAL A 2 -11.88 1.86 -8.41
N ASN A 3 -12.16 2.36 -7.21
CA ASN A 3 -11.30 3.27 -6.48
C ASN A 3 -10.64 2.49 -5.33
N ILE A 4 -9.32 2.36 -5.37
CA ILE A 4 -8.54 1.63 -4.37
C ILE A 4 -7.86 2.63 -3.43
N GLY A 5 -8.07 2.50 -2.14
CA GLY A 5 -7.39 3.28 -1.10
C GLY A 5 -6.29 2.47 -0.43
N LEU A 6 -5.01 2.86 -0.58
CA LEU A 6 -3.90 2.29 0.18
C LEU A 6 -3.80 3.03 1.52
N LEU A 7 -4.29 2.44 2.60
CA LEU A 7 -4.27 3.05 3.93
C LEU A 7 -3.22 2.38 4.82
N GLY A 8 -2.55 3.15 5.65
CA GLY A 8 -1.51 2.66 6.58
C GLY A 8 -0.74 3.80 7.22
N ASP A 9 -0.02 3.50 8.28
CA ASP A 9 0.76 4.47 9.05
C ASP A 9 1.88 5.11 8.20
N ILE A 10 2.53 6.10 8.75
CA ILE A 10 3.70 6.75 8.15
C ILE A 10 4.78 5.72 7.81
N SER A 11 5.43 5.88 6.66
CA SER A 11 6.49 5.00 6.17
C SER A 11 6.12 3.51 6.01
N ALA A 12 4.82 3.15 5.97
CA ALA A 12 4.39 1.78 5.67
C ALA A 12 4.68 1.34 4.22
N GLY A 13 5.15 2.25 3.35
CA GLY A 13 5.53 1.94 1.96
C GLY A 13 4.43 2.16 0.93
N LYS A 14 3.32 2.82 1.27
CA LYS A 14 2.19 3.08 0.34
C LYS A 14 2.62 3.72 -0.99
N THR A 15 3.48 4.73 -0.92
CA THR A 15 3.99 5.42 -2.12
C THR A 15 4.93 4.53 -2.93
N SER A 16 5.78 3.73 -2.27
CA SER A 16 6.65 2.76 -2.94
C SER A 16 5.83 1.72 -3.69
N ILE A 17 4.78 1.16 -3.07
CA ILE A 17 3.82 0.25 -3.71
C ILE A 17 3.20 0.89 -4.96
N LEU A 18 2.76 2.14 -4.86
CA LEU A 18 2.16 2.86 -5.97
C LEU A 18 3.14 3.08 -7.14
N ARG A 19 4.39 3.42 -6.82
CA ARG A 19 5.47 3.58 -7.82
C ARG A 19 5.85 2.26 -8.49
N LEU A 20 5.93 1.17 -7.71
CA LEU A 20 6.17 -0.17 -8.25
C LEU A 20 5.08 -0.59 -9.23
N PHE A 21 3.82 -0.36 -8.88
CA PHE A 21 2.71 -0.64 -9.78
C PHE A 21 2.83 0.13 -11.10
N VAL A 22 3.15 1.43 -11.06
CA VAL A 22 3.37 2.23 -12.28
C VAL A 22 4.55 1.70 -13.09
N ARG A 23 5.65 1.36 -12.43
CA ARG A 23 6.83 0.77 -13.09
C ARG A 23 6.44 -0.54 -13.77
N TYR A 24 5.72 -1.39 -13.07
CA TYR A 24 5.26 -2.68 -13.58
C TYR A 24 4.41 -2.53 -14.84
N LEU A 25 3.44 -1.62 -14.85
CA LEU A 25 2.60 -1.35 -16.02
C LEU A 25 3.39 -0.81 -17.22
N LYS A 26 4.55 -0.16 -17.01
CA LYS A 26 5.39 0.40 -18.07
C LYS A 26 6.40 -0.58 -18.65
N VAL A 27 6.90 -1.50 -17.85
CA VAL A 27 8.08 -2.33 -18.17
C VAL A 27 7.78 -3.82 -18.13
N GLY A 28 6.74 -4.22 -17.38
CA GLY A 28 6.49 -5.63 -17.07
C GLY A 28 5.66 -6.36 -18.12
N ASP A 29 5.97 -7.64 -18.28
CA ASP A 29 5.09 -8.62 -18.92
C ASP A 29 3.90 -8.91 -18.00
N ILE A 30 2.89 -8.06 -18.09
CA ILE A 30 1.65 -8.18 -17.28
C ILE A 30 0.96 -9.52 -17.57
N GLU A 31 1.21 -10.12 -18.71
CA GLU A 31 0.66 -11.44 -19.10
C GLU A 31 1.14 -12.56 -18.18
N GLN A 32 2.28 -12.39 -17.48
CA GLN A 32 2.81 -13.36 -16.51
C GLN A 32 2.19 -13.22 -15.13
N VAL A 33 1.49 -12.12 -14.85
CA VAL A 33 0.82 -11.92 -13.56
C VAL A 33 -0.52 -12.66 -13.57
N LYS A 34 -0.72 -13.54 -12.61
CA LYS A 34 -1.95 -14.33 -12.45
C LYS A 34 -3.18 -13.41 -12.41
N GLY A 35 -4.07 -13.52 -13.40
CA GLY A 35 -5.22 -12.64 -13.58
C GLY A 35 -4.88 -11.28 -14.20
N GLY A 36 -3.66 -11.10 -14.71
CA GLY A 36 -3.20 -9.86 -15.32
C GLY A 36 -4.00 -9.51 -16.58
N GLN A 37 -4.71 -8.40 -16.50
CA GLN A 37 -5.24 -7.75 -17.69
C GLN A 37 -4.26 -6.69 -18.14
N LYS A 38 -4.06 -6.58 -19.44
CA LYS A 38 -3.24 -5.52 -20.01
C LYS A 38 -3.86 -4.17 -19.67
N CYS A 39 -3.09 -3.31 -19.01
CA CYS A 39 -3.53 -2.02 -18.53
C CYS A 39 -2.55 -0.92 -18.91
N THR A 40 -3.08 0.25 -19.22
CA THR A 40 -2.30 1.44 -19.56
C THR A 40 -2.43 2.50 -18.46
N VAL A 41 -1.30 3.08 -18.03
CA VAL A 41 -1.28 4.21 -17.13
C VAL A 41 -1.81 5.45 -17.83
N VAL A 42 -2.89 6.03 -17.31
CA VAL A 42 -3.51 7.25 -17.88
C VAL A 42 -2.94 8.51 -17.24
N LYS A 43 -2.77 8.50 -15.91
CA LYS A 43 -2.28 9.65 -15.15
C LYS A 43 -1.58 9.20 -13.88
N THR A 44 -0.49 9.87 -13.57
CA THR A 44 0.20 9.76 -12.27
C THR A 44 0.28 11.14 -11.62
N ASP A 45 0.09 11.19 -10.31
CA ASP A 45 0.24 12.40 -9.52
C ASP A 45 0.95 12.04 -8.21
N PHE A 46 2.21 12.43 -8.12
CA PHE A 46 3.07 12.27 -6.95
C PHE A 46 3.48 13.62 -6.35
N SER A 47 2.77 14.70 -6.70
CA SER A 47 3.04 16.07 -6.23
C SER A 47 2.83 16.23 -4.72
N GLY A 48 2.13 15.29 -4.09
CA GLY A 48 1.88 15.32 -2.65
C GLY A 48 3.08 15.05 -1.77
N GLU A 49 4.23 14.68 -2.34
CA GLU A 49 5.44 14.37 -1.60
C GLU A 49 6.24 15.63 -1.27
N ALA A 50 6.62 15.78 0.00
CA ALA A 50 7.53 16.82 0.45
C ALA A 50 8.78 16.17 1.08
N THR A 51 9.95 16.67 0.72
CA THR A 51 11.19 16.31 1.40
C THR A 51 11.29 17.07 2.71
N VAL A 52 11.30 16.34 3.83
CA VAL A 52 11.40 16.94 5.17
C VAL A 52 12.76 16.54 5.77
N PRO A 53 13.49 17.46 6.41
CA PRO A 53 14.70 17.10 7.15
C PRO A 53 14.35 16.04 8.23
N GLY A 54 15.17 15.01 8.36
CA GLY A 54 15.00 13.93 9.35
C GLY A 54 14.91 14.46 10.77
N GLY A 55 14.11 13.79 11.60
CA GLY A 55 13.57 14.34 12.86
C GLY A 55 14.46 14.30 14.11
N SER A 56 15.70 13.81 14.09
CA SER A 56 16.61 13.85 15.25
C SER A 56 17.75 14.84 15.05
N LYS A 57 18.20 15.48 16.16
CA LYS A 57 19.27 16.49 16.11
C LYS A 57 20.63 15.92 15.67
N GLU A 58 20.85 14.62 15.80
CA GLU A 58 22.10 13.94 15.47
C GLU A 58 22.13 13.37 14.04
N ASP A 59 20.96 13.06 13.43
CA ASP A 59 20.87 12.50 12.07
C ASP A 59 20.61 13.55 10.97
N LYS A 60 20.71 14.83 11.28
CA LYS A 60 20.28 15.93 10.39
C LYS A 60 21.05 16.08 9.08
N LEU A 61 22.17 15.39 8.92
CA LEU A 61 23.03 15.58 7.73
C LEU A 61 22.78 14.60 6.59
N ASN A 62 22.15 13.42 6.81
CA ASN A 62 22.17 12.36 5.78
C ASN A 62 20.84 11.64 5.47
N GLN A 63 19.74 11.88 6.17
CA GLN A 63 18.47 11.21 5.86
C GLN A 63 17.34 12.21 5.53
N LYS A 64 17.12 12.42 4.24
CA LYS A 64 15.94 13.11 3.73
C LYS A 64 14.76 12.14 3.75
N GLU A 65 13.87 12.25 4.73
CA GLU A 65 12.60 11.52 4.71
C GLU A 65 11.62 12.19 3.76
N THR A 66 11.11 11.44 2.80
CA THR A 66 10.00 11.89 1.96
C THR A 66 8.68 11.64 2.68
N LYS A 67 7.95 12.70 3.00
CA LYS A 67 6.62 12.60 3.63
C LYS A 67 5.54 12.99 2.64
N THR A 68 4.54 12.15 2.51
CA THR A 68 3.36 12.45 1.70
C THR A 68 2.43 13.37 2.49
N ILE A 69 2.17 14.55 1.95
CA ILE A 69 1.28 15.57 2.54
C ILE A 69 -0.10 15.49 1.89
N HIS A 70 -0.14 15.52 0.55
CA HIS A 70 -1.37 15.30 -0.22
C HIS A 70 -1.41 13.87 -0.77
N PRO A 71 -2.61 13.31 -1.01
CA PRO A 71 -2.71 11.97 -1.55
C PRO A 71 -2.04 11.84 -2.92
N ASN A 72 -1.13 10.87 -3.04
CA ASN A 72 -0.65 10.44 -4.34
C ASN A 72 -1.75 9.66 -5.06
N ARG A 73 -1.79 9.76 -6.40
CA ARG A 73 -2.83 9.16 -7.21
C ARG A 73 -2.27 8.57 -8.51
N VAL A 74 -2.75 7.39 -8.85
CA VAL A 74 -2.53 6.75 -10.16
C VAL A 74 -3.86 6.39 -10.78
N VAL A 75 -4.06 6.78 -12.03
CA VAL A 75 -5.20 6.37 -12.86
C VAL A 75 -4.67 5.45 -13.95
N PHE A 76 -5.27 4.28 -14.07
CA PHE A 76 -4.96 3.31 -15.12
C PHE A 76 -6.25 2.79 -15.76
N ARG A 77 -6.12 2.25 -16.96
CA ARG A 77 -7.24 1.76 -17.76
C ARG A 77 -6.97 0.35 -18.24
N GLU A 78 -7.95 -0.52 -18.12
CA GLU A 78 -7.94 -1.83 -18.75
C GLU A 78 -8.04 -1.68 -20.27
N ASP A 79 -7.11 -2.26 -21.02
CA ASP A 79 -7.07 -2.09 -22.48
C ASP A 79 -8.26 -2.76 -23.18
N LYS A 80 -8.71 -3.92 -22.69
CA LYS A 80 -9.83 -4.65 -23.26
C LYS A 80 -11.20 -4.00 -23.01
N SER A 81 -11.44 -3.58 -21.79
CA SER A 81 -12.77 -3.07 -21.38
C SER A 81 -12.88 -1.55 -21.45
N GLY A 82 -11.75 -0.85 -21.56
CA GLY A 82 -11.68 0.61 -21.47
C GLY A 82 -12.00 1.17 -20.07
N ARG A 83 -12.23 0.31 -19.08
CA ARG A 83 -12.56 0.75 -17.71
C ARG A 83 -11.37 1.43 -17.05
N ALA A 84 -11.62 2.61 -16.51
CA ALA A 84 -10.62 3.32 -15.72
C ALA A 84 -10.75 3.00 -14.23
N HIS A 85 -9.60 2.86 -13.56
CA HIS A 85 -9.49 2.62 -12.13
C HIS A 85 -8.56 3.65 -11.52
N THR A 86 -8.74 3.93 -10.23
CA THR A 86 -7.90 4.90 -9.53
C THR A 86 -7.37 4.31 -8.23
N ILE A 87 -6.08 4.50 -8.00
CA ILE A 87 -5.44 4.16 -6.72
C ILE A 87 -5.06 5.45 -6.02
N PHE A 88 -5.35 5.53 -4.74
CA PHE A 88 -4.98 6.64 -3.87
C PHE A 88 -4.07 6.15 -2.75
N ALA A 89 -3.00 6.91 -2.49
CA ALA A 89 -2.11 6.69 -1.36
C ALA A 89 -1.98 8.00 -0.56
N PRO A 90 -2.78 8.19 0.49
CA PRO A 90 -2.65 9.35 1.38
C PRO A 90 -1.39 9.25 2.24
N GLY A 91 -0.97 10.37 2.80
CA GLY A 91 0.04 10.39 3.85
C GLY A 91 -0.39 9.55 5.06
N GLY A 92 0.58 9.10 5.85
CA GLY A 92 0.33 8.35 7.10
C GLY A 92 0.45 9.20 8.36
N ASP A 93 0.94 10.44 8.26
CA ASP A 93 1.15 11.32 9.42
C ASP A 93 -0.16 11.96 9.90
N ARG A 94 -0.89 11.22 10.73
CA ARG A 94 -2.20 11.63 11.30
C ARG A 94 -2.16 12.92 12.13
N LYS A 95 -0.98 13.35 12.58
CA LYS A 95 -0.83 14.60 13.34
C LYS A 95 -1.08 15.83 12.50
N ARG A 96 -0.99 15.72 11.17
CA ARG A 96 -1.23 16.81 10.23
C ARG A 96 -2.69 16.82 9.79
N ALA A 97 -3.37 17.96 9.98
CA ALA A 97 -4.79 18.10 9.62
C ALA A 97 -5.06 17.78 8.15
N VAL A 98 -4.21 18.22 7.23
CA VAL A 98 -4.35 17.96 5.79
C VAL A 98 -4.25 16.49 5.46
N VAL A 99 -3.35 15.74 6.11
CA VAL A 99 -3.22 14.29 5.95
C VAL A 99 -4.44 13.56 6.49
N LYS A 100 -4.92 13.98 7.67
CA LYS A 100 -6.15 13.43 8.27
C LYS A 100 -7.36 13.62 7.36
N MET A 101 -7.50 14.79 6.76
CA MET A 101 -8.56 15.05 5.77
C MET A 101 -8.42 14.17 4.53
N GLY A 102 -7.20 13.97 4.03
CA GLY A 102 -6.92 13.07 2.92
C GLY A 102 -7.33 11.62 3.23
N ILE A 103 -7.00 11.11 4.42
CA ILE A 103 -7.39 9.77 4.86
C ILE A 103 -8.92 9.65 4.92
N ILE A 104 -9.61 10.61 5.52
CA ILE A 104 -11.08 10.62 5.62
C ILE A 104 -11.71 10.65 4.23
N THR A 105 -11.23 11.50 3.34
CA THR A 105 -11.76 11.60 1.97
C THR A 105 -11.59 10.28 1.23
N ILE A 106 -10.37 9.70 1.26
CA ILE A 106 -10.09 8.46 0.54
C ILE A 106 -10.89 7.31 1.10
N SER A 107 -11.02 7.17 2.42
CA SER A 107 -11.82 6.12 3.03
C SER A 107 -13.31 6.17 2.64
N ARG A 108 -13.83 7.36 2.26
CA ARG A 108 -15.21 7.53 1.77
C ARG A 108 -15.37 7.19 0.29
N ILE A 109 -14.38 7.56 -0.55
CA ILE A 109 -14.51 7.40 -2.01
C ILE A 109 -13.95 6.08 -2.52
N ALA A 110 -13.09 5.42 -1.73
CA ALA A 110 -12.54 4.11 -2.08
C ALA A 110 -13.64 3.05 -2.02
N THR A 111 -13.79 2.31 -3.12
CA THR A 111 -14.68 1.14 -3.18
C THR A 111 -14.00 -0.11 -2.66
N GLN A 112 -12.69 -0.09 -2.61
CA GLN A 112 -11.83 -1.14 -2.05
C GLN A 112 -10.71 -0.50 -1.21
N ILE A 113 -10.41 -1.09 -0.07
CA ILE A 113 -9.34 -0.65 0.81
C ILE A 113 -8.29 -1.75 0.91
N VAL A 114 -7.04 -1.35 0.79
CA VAL A 114 -5.87 -2.16 1.14
C VAL A 114 -5.24 -1.55 2.38
N ALA A 115 -5.26 -2.29 3.48
CA ALA A 115 -4.52 -1.94 4.69
C ALA A 115 -3.04 -2.32 4.50
N VAL A 116 -2.16 -1.33 4.47
CA VAL A 116 -0.71 -1.54 4.31
C VAL A 116 -0.06 -1.56 5.68
N ILE A 117 0.49 -2.71 6.04
CA ILE A 117 1.20 -2.99 7.30
C ILE A 117 2.68 -3.24 6.96
N SER A 118 3.59 -2.63 7.68
CA SER A 118 5.03 -2.84 7.48
C SER A 118 5.66 -3.67 8.61
N LEU A 119 6.61 -4.55 8.25
CA LEU A 119 7.24 -5.48 9.18
C LEU A 119 8.37 -4.86 10.02
N ASP A 120 8.79 -3.63 9.70
CA ASP A 120 9.84 -2.89 10.41
C ASP A 120 9.31 -2.08 11.62
N ARG A 121 8.01 -2.19 11.92
CA ARG A 121 7.37 -1.41 12.98
C ARG A 121 6.46 -2.27 13.83
N GLU A 122 6.25 -1.85 15.06
CA GLU A 122 5.30 -2.47 15.97
C GLU A 122 3.88 -2.43 15.41
N LEU A 123 3.19 -3.57 15.46
CA LEU A 123 1.84 -3.69 14.93
C LEU A 123 0.82 -2.84 15.69
N GLU A 124 0.97 -2.76 17.00
CA GLU A 124 0.11 -2.02 17.89
C GLU A 124 0.05 -0.54 17.50
N ARG A 125 1.19 0.05 17.18
CA ARG A 125 1.27 1.43 16.68
C ARG A 125 0.59 1.59 15.32
N GLN A 126 0.75 0.60 14.44
CA GLN A 126 0.10 0.62 13.14
C GLN A 126 -1.42 0.44 13.26
N PHE A 127 -1.87 -0.36 14.23
CA PHE A 127 -3.29 -0.53 14.54
C PHE A 127 -3.93 0.76 15.05
N GLU A 128 -3.20 1.59 15.81
CA GLU A 128 -3.69 2.92 16.19
C GLU A 128 -4.03 3.80 14.98
N PHE A 129 -3.26 3.68 13.88
CA PHE A 129 -3.61 4.37 12.64
C PHE A 129 -5.00 3.97 12.15
N PHE A 130 -5.31 2.69 12.16
CA PHE A 130 -6.59 2.19 11.69
C PHE A 130 -7.75 2.49 12.64
N ASN A 131 -7.50 2.71 13.94
CA ASN A 131 -8.51 3.19 14.88
C ASN A 131 -9.06 4.57 14.52
N ASP A 132 -8.25 5.42 13.90
CA ASP A 132 -8.65 6.77 13.50
C ASP A 132 -9.33 6.82 12.13
N VAL A 133 -9.34 5.73 11.36
CA VAL A 133 -10.04 5.66 10.09
C VAL A 133 -11.52 5.40 10.33
N ARG A 134 -12.36 6.38 10.01
CA ARG A 134 -13.79 6.36 10.34
C ARG A 134 -14.66 5.52 9.41
N PHE A 135 -14.21 5.33 8.19
CA PHE A 135 -15.00 4.66 7.15
C PHE A 135 -14.19 3.49 6.61
N PHE A 136 -14.61 2.29 7.00
CA PHE A 136 -14.10 1.05 6.46
C PHE A 136 -15.26 0.30 5.80
N PRO A 137 -15.03 -0.36 4.67
CA PRO A 137 -15.95 -1.38 4.18
C PRO A 137 -15.89 -2.62 5.08
N ASP A 138 -16.90 -3.47 5.01
CA ASP A 138 -16.97 -4.72 5.79
C ASP A 138 -15.86 -5.72 5.36
N LYS A 139 -15.26 -5.51 4.21
CA LYS A 139 -14.22 -6.37 3.64
C LYS A 139 -13.07 -5.53 3.12
N ILE A 140 -11.85 -5.95 3.45
CA ILE A 140 -10.61 -5.28 3.02
C ILE A 140 -9.58 -6.28 2.52
N TYR A 141 -8.58 -5.78 1.82
CA TYR A 141 -7.35 -6.50 1.52
C TYR A 141 -6.24 -6.01 2.45
N VAL A 142 -5.24 -6.85 2.67
CA VAL A 142 -4.07 -6.50 3.48
C VAL A 142 -2.80 -6.70 2.67
N CYS A 143 -1.93 -5.69 2.67
CA CYS A 143 -0.59 -5.76 2.14
C CYS A 143 0.41 -5.73 3.30
N ILE A 144 1.10 -6.85 3.53
CA ILE A 144 2.22 -6.94 4.48
C ILE A 144 3.50 -6.60 3.71
N ASN A 145 4.08 -5.46 4.01
CA ASN A 145 5.19 -4.88 3.28
C ASN A 145 6.51 -5.00 4.05
N LYS A 146 7.64 -4.86 3.33
CA LYS A 146 9.01 -4.91 3.84
C LYS A 146 9.42 -6.28 4.36
N ILE A 147 9.05 -7.33 3.64
CA ILE A 147 9.42 -8.72 3.97
C ILE A 147 10.95 -8.93 3.89
N ASP A 148 11.65 -8.13 3.10
CA ASP A 148 13.10 -8.08 2.98
C ASP A 148 13.82 -7.85 4.31
N LEU A 149 13.18 -7.20 5.26
CA LEU A 149 13.73 -6.92 6.58
C LEU A 149 13.61 -8.10 7.56
N VAL A 150 12.89 -9.16 7.18
CA VAL A 150 12.78 -10.39 7.97
C VAL A 150 13.90 -11.35 7.56
N LYS A 151 14.88 -11.54 8.45
CA LYS A 151 16.09 -12.33 8.16
C LYS A 151 15.92 -13.84 8.33
N ALA A 152 15.03 -14.27 9.22
CA ALA A 152 14.82 -15.68 9.53
C ALA A 152 13.32 -15.97 9.74
N ASP A 153 12.91 -17.21 9.50
CA ASP A 153 11.56 -17.71 9.75
C ASP A 153 10.44 -16.84 9.15
N LYS A 154 10.63 -16.35 7.90
CA LYS A 154 9.70 -15.45 7.21
C LYS A 154 8.26 -15.97 7.27
N GLU A 155 8.02 -17.22 6.97
CA GLU A 155 6.68 -17.82 6.96
C GLU A 155 6.03 -17.76 8.34
N LYS A 156 6.76 -18.17 9.38
CA LYS A 156 6.28 -18.12 10.76
C LYS A 156 5.94 -16.68 11.16
N LYS A 157 6.82 -15.73 10.82
CA LYS A 157 6.59 -14.31 11.11
C LYS A 157 5.35 -13.78 10.41
N ILE A 158 5.16 -14.12 9.13
CA ILE A 158 3.98 -13.73 8.36
C ILE A 158 2.70 -14.28 9.01
N GLU A 159 2.68 -15.56 9.39
CA GLU A 159 1.52 -16.18 10.01
C GLU A 159 1.18 -15.58 11.38
N GLU A 160 2.19 -15.26 12.20
CA GLU A 160 1.98 -14.53 13.46
C GLU A 160 1.36 -13.14 13.23
N VAL A 161 1.86 -12.42 12.22
CA VAL A 161 1.37 -11.09 11.85
C VAL A 161 -0.06 -11.17 11.32
N LYS A 162 -0.36 -12.11 10.42
CA LYS A 162 -1.73 -12.34 9.91
C LYS A 162 -2.72 -12.59 11.04
N LYS A 163 -2.40 -13.47 11.99
CA LYS A 163 -3.28 -13.76 13.14
C LYS A 163 -3.60 -12.51 13.96
N LYS A 164 -2.61 -11.65 14.21
CA LYS A 164 -2.81 -10.39 14.93
C LYS A 164 -3.68 -9.41 14.12
N ILE A 165 -3.47 -9.32 12.82
CA ILE A 165 -4.24 -8.48 11.90
C ILE A 165 -5.70 -8.95 11.86
N ASP A 166 -5.94 -10.26 11.69
CA ASP A 166 -7.27 -10.84 11.71
C ASP A 166 -7.99 -10.55 13.02
N THR A 167 -7.32 -10.75 14.16
CA THR A 167 -7.89 -10.44 15.46
C THR A 167 -8.31 -8.96 15.55
N PHE A 168 -7.43 -8.05 15.10
CA PHE A 168 -7.69 -6.62 15.14
C PHE A 168 -8.89 -6.20 14.28
N PHE A 169 -8.95 -6.66 13.03
CA PHE A 169 -10.05 -6.28 12.12
C PHE A 169 -11.36 -7.01 12.45
N ASN A 170 -11.32 -8.28 12.85
CA ASN A 170 -12.51 -9.03 13.25
C ASN A 170 -13.22 -8.40 14.46
N GLN A 171 -12.48 -7.86 15.43
CA GLN A 171 -13.07 -7.09 16.55
C GLN A 171 -13.88 -5.86 16.08
N ARG A 172 -13.61 -5.38 14.86
CA ARG A 172 -14.30 -4.26 14.20
C ARG A 172 -15.34 -4.70 13.17
N LYS A 173 -15.63 -6.00 13.10
CA LYS A 173 -16.51 -6.60 12.11
C LYS A 173 -16.05 -6.38 10.67
N ILE A 174 -14.74 -6.31 10.47
CA ILE A 174 -14.12 -6.15 9.16
C ILE A 174 -13.42 -7.47 8.82
N SER A 175 -13.75 -8.06 7.68
CA SER A 175 -13.15 -9.30 7.19
C SER A 175 -11.97 -8.99 6.25
N VAL A 176 -10.88 -9.69 6.42
CA VAL A 176 -9.77 -9.66 5.45
C VAL A 176 -10.07 -10.66 4.33
N ILE A 177 -10.12 -10.17 3.09
CA ILE A 177 -10.41 -10.99 1.89
C ILE A 177 -9.17 -11.80 1.53
N ASP A 178 -8.01 -11.13 1.47
CA ASP A 178 -6.76 -11.73 1.03
C ASP A 178 -5.55 -10.95 1.56
N TYR A 179 -4.38 -11.61 1.57
CA TYR A 179 -3.10 -11.10 2.01
C TYR A 179 -2.09 -11.10 0.88
N PHE A 180 -1.41 -9.96 0.68
CA PHE A 180 -0.31 -9.83 -0.26
C PHE A 180 0.97 -9.48 0.49
N ILE A 181 2.04 -10.19 0.21
CA ILE A 181 3.34 -9.99 0.84
C ILE A 181 4.25 -9.28 -0.15
N THR A 182 4.82 -8.13 0.25
CA THR A 182 5.63 -7.31 -0.64
C THR A 182 6.90 -6.81 0.05
N CYS A 183 7.90 -6.43 -0.70
CA CYS A 183 9.04 -5.69 -0.17
C CYS A 183 8.95 -4.17 -0.45
N GLY A 184 8.15 -3.76 -1.43
CA GLY A 184 7.83 -2.36 -1.70
C GLY A 184 8.97 -1.51 -2.28
N GLU A 185 10.19 -2.06 -2.35
CA GLU A 185 11.37 -1.39 -2.92
C GLU A 185 12.22 -2.40 -3.69
N THR A 186 13.03 -1.91 -4.62
CA THR A 186 14.00 -2.75 -5.32
C THR A 186 15.30 -2.77 -4.51
N ILE A 187 15.57 -3.87 -3.84
CA ILE A 187 16.76 -4.06 -2.99
C ILE A 187 17.66 -5.09 -3.68
N LYS A 188 18.84 -4.67 -4.09
CA LYS A 188 19.75 -5.52 -4.89
C LYS A 188 20.23 -6.76 -4.14
N GLU A 189 20.38 -6.67 -2.83
CA GLU A 189 20.86 -7.75 -1.97
C GLU A 189 19.77 -8.76 -1.60
N PHE A 190 18.50 -8.50 -1.97
CA PHE A 190 17.38 -9.38 -1.68
C PHE A 190 17.02 -10.17 -2.94
N ALA A 191 17.44 -11.44 -3.01
CA ALA A 191 17.30 -12.28 -4.21
C ALA A 191 15.84 -12.50 -4.65
N GLU A 192 14.90 -12.51 -3.70
CA GLU A 192 13.47 -12.75 -3.92
C GLU A 192 12.70 -11.45 -4.27
N VAL A 193 13.39 -10.34 -4.50
CA VAL A 193 12.77 -9.01 -4.66
C VAL A 193 11.71 -8.96 -5.76
N GLU A 194 11.99 -9.58 -6.90
CA GLU A 194 11.07 -9.54 -8.04
C GLU A 194 9.81 -10.38 -7.79
N GLU A 195 9.93 -11.52 -7.11
CA GLU A 195 8.79 -12.34 -6.72
C GLU A 195 7.82 -11.54 -5.85
N TYR A 196 8.32 -10.95 -4.77
CA TYR A 196 7.48 -10.15 -3.87
C TYR A 196 6.97 -8.86 -4.50
N ASN A 197 7.72 -8.24 -5.42
CA ASN A 197 7.26 -7.05 -6.12
C ASN A 197 6.16 -7.36 -7.14
N ASN A 198 6.15 -8.55 -7.74
CA ASN A 198 5.07 -9.00 -8.62
C ASN A 198 3.73 -9.07 -7.88
N HIS A 199 3.73 -9.40 -6.58
CA HIS A 199 2.53 -9.38 -5.76
C HIS A 199 1.84 -8.00 -5.71
N VAL A 200 2.57 -6.90 -5.94
CA VAL A 200 1.97 -5.56 -6.03
C VAL A 200 1.03 -5.46 -7.23
N ALA A 201 1.45 -5.98 -8.38
CA ALA A 201 0.61 -5.99 -9.57
C ALA A 201 -0.56 -6.97 -9.42
N GLU A 202 -0.31 -8.17 -8.91
CA GLU A 202 -1.35 -9.18 -8.61
C GLU A 202 -2.42 -8.61 -7.68
N MET A 203 -2.01 -7.97 -6.60
CA MET A 203 -2.91 -7.32 -5.66
C MET A 203 -3.82 -6.31 -6.35
N ILE A 204 -3.23 -5.34 -7.04
CA ILE A 204 -3.99 -4.22 -7.61
C ILE A 204 -4.89 -4.69 -8.76
N LEU A 205 -4.36 -5.52 -9.66
CA LEU A 205 -5.13 -6.05 -10.79
C LEU A 205 -6.19 -7.05 -10.31
N GLY A 206 -5.88 -7.92 -9.35
CA GLY A 206 -6.83 -8.85 -8.76
C GLY A 206 -8.03 -8.14 -8.11
N ILE A 207 -7.81 -7.04 -7.40
CA ILE A 207 -8.86 -6.21 -6.82
C ILE A 207 -9.80 -5.62 -7.87
N THR A 208 -9.29 -5.30 -9.07
CA THR A 208 -10.11 -4.72 -10.14
C THR A 208 -10.99 -5.75 -10.86
N VAL A 209 -10.57 -7.01 -10.88
CA VAL A 209 -11.27 -8.12 -11.56
C VAL A 209 -12.31 -8.80 -10.65
N SER A 210 -12.15 -8.73 -9.33
CA SER A 210 -12.99 -9.41 -8.32
C SER A 210 -14.43 -8.86 -8.20
N ARG A 211 -15.03 -8.44 -9.33
CA ARG A 211 -16.44 -7.98 -9.41
C ARG A 211 -17.22 -8.71 -10.47
#